data_fd9b185297fca3a8cc7dbf6fb08c007f
#
_entry.id   fd9b185297fca3a8cc7dbf6fb08c007f
#
_cell.length_a   1.000
_cell.length_b   1.000
_cell.length_c   1.000
_cell.angle_alpha   90.00
_cell.angle_beta   90.00
_cell.angle_gamma   90.00
#
_symmetry.space_group_name_H-M   'P 1'
#
loop_
_entity.id
_entity.type
_entity.pdbx_description
1 polymer ?
#
loop_
_entity_poly.entity_id
_entity_poly.type
_entity_poly.pdbx_seq_one_letter_code
_entity_poly.pdbx_strand_id
1 'polypeptide(L)'
;MQDIADSDLESEDVMRGKFLTFLVGDAGYGIEISYVVEIISVQEITLVPHTHAYVKGIINLRGTVIPVIDMGMRFGQGEVVYTDKTCIIVLSMDDMSVGILVDGVQDVSNIDDDCIKEPPKTTGNAMKNNFIKAVGVSGGDVKQLIDVYTVFEVDVGE
;
A
#
# COMPACT_ATOMS: atom_id res chain seq x y z
N MET A 1 -36.54 -8.09 -0.22
CA MET A 1 -35.55 -7.43 0.63
C MET A 1 -34.22 -8.13 0.54
N GLN A 2 -33.21 -7.39 0.33
CA GLN A 2 -31.91 -7.98 0.17
C GLN A 2 -31.30 -8.38 1.50
N ASP A 3 -30.72 -9.54 1.51
CA ASP A 3 -30.01 -10.06 2.64
C ASP A 3 -28.66 -9.36 2.78
N ILE A 4 -28.26 -9.08 4.00
CA ILE A 4 -26.96 -8.45 4.25
C ILE A 4 -25.84 -9.33 3.74
N ALA A 5 -25.95 -10.64 3.89
CA ALA A 5 -24.93 -11.57 3.43
C ALA A 5 -24.76 -11.51 1.91
N ASP A 6 -25.84 -11.35 1.18
CA ASP A 6 -25.76 -11.21 -0.27
C ASP A 6 -25.06 -9.93 -0.67
N SER A 7 -25.34 -8.85 0.05
CA SER A 7 -24.66 -7.58 -0.19
C SER A 7 -23.16 -7.68 0.03
N ASP A 8 -22.77 -8.37 1.10
CA ASP A 8 -21.35 -8.54 1.40
C ASP A 8 -20.66 -9.37 0.33
N LEU A 9 -21.30 -10.42 -0.15
CA LEU A 9 -20.74 -11.25 -1.20
C LEU A 9 -20.60 -10.47 -2.49
N GLU A 10 -21.59 -9.66 -2.82
CA GLU A 10 -21.51 -8.82 -4.01
C GLU A 10 -20.37 -7.80 -3.89
N SER A 11 -20.19 -7.25 -2.69
CA SER A 11 -19.10 -6.30 -2.46
C SER A 11 -17.74 -6.94 -2.65
N GLU A 12 -17.57 -8.16 -2.16
CA GLU A 12 -16.30 -8.86 -2.33
C GLU A 12 -16.03 -9.16 -3.79
N ASP A 13 -17.03 -9.58 -4.54
CA ASP A 13 -16.88 -9.84 -5.96
C ASP A 13 -16.57 -8.55 -6.73
N VAL A 14 -17.23 -7.46 -6.36
CA VAL A 14 -17.01 -6.18 -7.01
C VAL A 14 -15.59 -5.68 -6.75
N MET A 15 -15.07 -5.93 -5.56
CA MET A 15 -13.72 -5.47 -5.21
C MET A 15 -12.63 -6.38 -5.75
N ARG A 16 -12.97 -7.59 -6.14
CA ARG A 16 -11.99 -8.53 -6.63
C ARG A 16 -11.37 -8.02 -7.92
N GLY A 17 -10.04 -8.08 -7.99
CA GLY A 17 -9.32 -7.62 -9.15
C GLY A 17 -9.19 -6.11 -9.25
N LYS A 18 -9.65 -5.37 -8.25
CA LYS A 18 -9.49 -3.93 -8.22
C LYS A 18 -8.32 -3.55 -7.36
N PHE A 19 -7.50 -2.66 -7.89
CA PHE A 19 -6.29 -2.21 -7.21
C PHE A 19 -6.21 -0.70 -7.24
N LEU A 20 -5.84 -0.14 -6.11
CA LEU A 20 -5.50 1.28 -6.07
C LEU A 20 -4.05 1.40 -6.51
N THR A 21 -3.81 2.16 -7.57
CA THR A 21 -2.46 2.34 -8.07
C THR A 21 -1.89 3.66 -7.58
N PHE A 22 -0.61 3.64 -7.25
CA PHE A 22 0.05 4.80 -6.67
C PHE A 22 1.52 4.81 -7.07
N LEU A 23 2.16 5.94 -6.85
CA LEU A 23 3.56 6.13 -7.20
C LEU A 23 4.42 6.19 -5.95
N VAL A 24 5.56 5.53 -6.02
CA VAL A 24 6.65 5.73 -5.08
C VAL A 24 7.89 5.95 -5.92
N GLY A 25 8.46 7.15 -5.84
CA GLY A 25 9.45 7.56 -6.81
C GLY A 25 8.80 7.64 -8.18
N ASP A 26 9.45 7.07 -9.17
CA ASP A 26 8.92 7.04 -10.53
C ASP A 26 8.20 5.73 -10.87
N ALA A 27 8.13 4.82 -9.92
CA ALA A 27 7.56 3.50 -10.17
C ALA A 27 6.11 3.41 -9.73
N GLY A 28 5.34 2.65 -10.48
CA GLY A 28 3.93 2.42 -10.19
C GLY A 28 3.73 1.14 -9.40
N TYR A 29 2.90 1.23 -8.39
CA TYR A 29 2.57 0.11 -7.51
C TYR A 29 1.07 -0.02 -7.41
N GLY A 30 0.62 -1.17 -6.96
CA GLY A 30 -0.79 -1.39 -6.74
C GLY A 30 -1.03 -2.11 -5.43
N ILE A 31 -2.16 -1.81 -4.82
CA ILE A 31 -2.59 -2.47 -3.60
C ILE A 31 -4.05 -2.85 -3.76
N GLU A 32 -4.41 -4.02 -3.28
CA GLU A 32 -5.80 -4.46 -3.37
C GLU A 32 -6.71 -3.46 -2.69
N ILE A 33 -7.77 -3.06 -3.40
CA ILE A 33 -8.65 -2.01 -2.91
C ILE A 33 -9.36 -2.41 -1.62
N SER A 34 -9.49 -3.70 -1.38
CA SER A 34 -10.15 -4.19 -0.16
C SER A 34 -9.44 -3.77 1.12
N TYR A 35 -8.15 -3.47 1.05
CA TYR A 35 -7.40 -2.99 2.22
C TYR A 35 -7.53 -1.49 2.43
N VAL A 36 -7.96 -0.75 1.43
CA VAL A 36 -7.94 0.71 1.48
C VAL A 36 -9.16 1.23 2.21
N VAL A 37 -8.93 2.01 3.26
CA VAL A 37 -10.01 2.66 4.00
C VAL A 37 -10.26 4.03 3.43
N GLU A 38 -9.22 4.83 3.26
CA GLU A 38 -9.35 6.18 2.73
C GLU A 38 -7.98 6.70 2.33
N ILE A 39 -8.01 7.78 1.59
CA ILE A 39 -6.80 8.49 1.18
C ILE A 39 -6.91 9.89 1.77
N ILE A 40 -5.88 10.30 2.50
CA ILE A 40 -5.88 11.60 3.16
C ILE A 40 -4.66 12.41 2.74
N SER A 41 -4.77 13.72 2.87
CA SER A 41 -3.64 14.61 2.66
C SER A 41 -2.61 14.40 3.75
N VAL A 42 -1.38 14.77 3.46
CA VAL A 42 -0.34 14.75 4.50
C VAL A 42 -0.73 15.71 5.60
N GLN A 43 -0.67 15.24 6.83
CA GLN A 43 -0.94 16.06 7.99
C GLN A 43 0.21 15.90 8.95
N GLU A 44 0.12 16.59 10.08
CA GLU A 44 1.20 16.56 11.06
C GLU A 44 1.48 15.13 11.51
N ILE A 45 2.73 14.74 11.40
CA ILE A 45 3.17 13.40 11.78
C ILE A 45 4.09 13.55 12.98
N THR A 46 3.75 12.88 14.06
CA THR A 46 4.54 12.92 15.28
C THR A 46 5.60 11.82 15.23
N LEU A 47 6.85 12.21 15.35
CA LEU A 47 7.95 11.26 15.36
C LEU A 47 7.89 10.38 16.60
N VAL A 48 8.16 9.10 16.40
CA VAL A 48 8.23 8.13 17.49
C VAL A 48 9.69 7.64 17.56
N PRO A 49 10.38 7.86 18.67
CA PRO A 49 11.78 7.45 18.76
C PRO A 49 11.91 5.93 18.82
N HIS A 50 13.08 5.45 18.44
CA HIS A 50 13.43 4.02 18.55
C HIS A 50 12.59 3.11 17.65
N THR A 51 12.15 3.64 16.50
CA THR A 51 11.46 2.84 15.49
C THR A 51 12.37 2.68 14.28
N HIS A 52 11.94 1.85 13.35
CA HIS A 52 12.68 1.68 12.10
C HIS A 52 12.69 2.99 11.31
N ALA A 53 13.72 3.17 10.50
CA ALA A 53 13.87 4.39 9.72
C ALA A 53 12.70 4.65 8.77
N TYR A 54 12.05 3.57 8.31
CA TYR A 54 10.91 3.73 7.40
C TYR A 54 9.63 4.15 8.12
N VAL A 55 9.59 4.08 9.43
CA VAL A 55 8.43 4.56 10.18
C VAL A 55 8.55 6.08 10.31
N LYS A 56 7.67 6.78 9.61
CA LYS A 56 7.69 8.24 9.62
C LYS A 56 7.23 8.77 10.97
N GLY A 57 6.30 8.09 11.59
CA GLY A 57 5.75 8.49 12.87
C GLY A 57 4.31 8.03 13.01
N ILE A 58 3.53 8.79 13.76
CA ILE A 58 2.13 8.49 13.98
C ILE A 58 1.29 9.71 13.67
N ILE A 59 0.06 9.47 13.26
CA ILE A 59 -0.93 10.54 13.09
C ILE A 59 -2.14 10.21 13.94
N ASN A 60 -2.88 11.26 14.27
CA ASN A 60 -4.15 11.13 14.97
C ASN A 60 -5.25 11.37 13.94
N LEU A 61 -5.98 10.31 13.60
CA LEU A 61 -7.06 10.41 12.64
C LEU A 61 -8.36 10.14 13.36
N ARG A 62 -9.08 11.23 13.63
CA ARG A 62 -10.39 11.16 14.32
C ARG A 62 -10.31 10.36 15.61
N GLY A 63 -9.27 10.60 16.40
CA GLY A 63 -9.10 9.95 17.69
C GLY A 63 -8.39 8.62 17.67
N THR A 64 -8.08 8.11 16.49
CA THR A 64 -7.34 6.86 16.34
C THR A 64 -5.89 7.16 15.97
N VAL A 65 -4.97 6.59 16.73
CA VAL A 65 -3.54 6.75 16.45
C VAL A 65 -3.12 5.73 15.41
N ILE A 66 -2.55 6.21 14.33
CA ILE A 66 -2.21 5.38 13.18
C ILE A 66 -0.73 5.55 12.86
N PRO A 67 0.05 4.46 12.82
CA PRO A 67 1.43 4.54 12.37
C PRO A 67 1.49 4.82 10.87
N VAL A 68 2.48 5.59 10.45
CA VAL A 68 2.67 5.94 9.05
C VAL A 68 4.05 5.48 8.60
N ILE A 69 4.07 4.72 7.53
CA ILE A 69 5.30 4.23 6.93
C ILE A 69 5.60 5.03 5.68
N ASP A 70 6.84 5.52 5.60
CA ASP A 70 7.32 6.19 4.39
C ASP A 70 7.69 5.11 3.38
N MET A 71 6.93 5.01 2.31
CA MET A 71 7.14 3.93 1.34
C MET A 71 8.45 4.09 0.58
N GLY A 72 8.91 5.32 0.38
CA GLY A 72 10.21 5.52 -0.24
C GLY A 72 11.31 4.91 0.60
N MET A 73 11.26 5.15 1.90
CA MET A 73 12.24 4.56 2.82
C MET A 73 12.09 3.05 2.90
N ARG A 74 10.86 2.57 2.94
CA ARG A 74 10.61 1.13 3.05
C ARG A 74 11.15 0.37 1.85
N PHE A 75 11.04 0.96 0.66
CA PHE A 75 11.53 0.35 -0.57
C PHE A 75 13.00 0.64 -0.82
N GLY A 76 13.65 1.38 0.06
CA GLY A 76 15.07 1.69 -0.10
C GLY A 76 15.35 2.77 -1.13
N GLN A 77 14.38 3.61 -1.43
CA GLN A 77 14.50 4.67 -2.42
C GLN A 77 14.76 6.04 -1.82
N GLY A 78 14.81 6.14 -0.49
CA GLY A 78 14.93 7.43 0.18
C GLY A 78 13.59 7.99 0.59
N GLU A 79 13.62 9.07 1.36
CA GLU A 79 12.39 9.67 1.87
C GLU A 79 11.50 10.18 0.74
N VAL A 80 10.19 10.03 0.92
CA VAL A 80 9.22 10.66 0.03
C VAL A 80 9.34 12.16 0.17
N VAL A 81 9.49 12.85 -0.96
CA VAL A 81 9.57 14.31 -0.99
C VAL A 81 8.14 14.85 -1.10
N TYR A 82 7.78 15.76 -0.20
CA TYR A 82 6.42 16.28 -0.17
C TYR A 82 6.16 17.21 -1.34
N THR A 83 5.09 16.91 -2.05
CA THR A 83 4.56 17.77 -3.12
C THR A 83 3.07 17.93 -2.87
N ASP A 84 2.39 18.64 -3.75
CA ASP A 84 0.94 18.77 -3.65
C ASP A 84 0.20 17.47 -3.89
N LYS A 85 0.88 16.45 -4.41
CA LYS A 85 0.27 15.14 -4.68
C LYS A 85 0.57 14.12 -3.62
N THR A 86 1.52 14.39 -2.73
CA THR A 86 1.88 13.47 -1.66
C THR A 86 0.68 13.24 -0.76
N CYS A 87 0.45 11.99 -0.42
CA CYS A 87 -0.70 11.66 0.41
C CYS A 87 -0.41 10.42 1.24
N ILE A 88 -1.35 10.13 2.13
CA ILE A 88 -1.29 8.94 2.99
C ILE A 88 -2.47 8.06 2.64
N ILE A 89 -2.19 6.81 2.31
CA ILE A 89 -3.22 5.82 2.07
C ILE A 89 -3.43 5.06 3.38
N VAL A 90 -4.62 5.18 3.94
CA VAL A 90 -4.95 4.51 5.20
C VAL A 90 -5.47 3.12 4.88
N LEU A 91 -4.84 2.12 5.48
CA LEU A 91 -5.15 0.72 5.24
C LEU A 91 -5.68 0.07 6.51
N SER A 92 -6.52 -0.91 6.34
CA SER A 92 -7.01 -1.73 7.44
C SER A 92 -6.58 -3.16 7.22
N MET A 93 -5.90 -3.72 8.22
CA MET A 93 -5.42 -5.09 8.21
C MET A 93 -5.64 -5.69 9.59
N ASP A 94 -6.37 -6.80 9.64
CA ASP A 94 -6.54 -7.55 10.90
C ASP A 94 -6.85 -6.63 12.09
N ASP A 95 -7.84 -5.77 11.93
CA ASP A 95 -8.28 -4.82 12.95
C ASP A 95 -7.27 -3.72 13.27
N MET A 96 -6.17 -3.66 12.53
CA MET A 96 -5.20 -2.58 12.66
C MET A 96 -5.37 -1.59 11.52
N SER A 97 -5.22 -0.30 11.85
CA SER A 97 -5.17 0.74 10.82
C SER A 97 -3.74 1.24 10.73
N VAL A 98 -3.25 1.31 9.51
CA VAL A 98 -1.90 1.80 9.25
C VAL A 98 -1.95 2.73 8.05
N GLY A 99 -0.99 3.63 7.95
CA GLY A 99 -0.90 4.54 6.83
C GLY A 99 0.37 4.33 6.05
N ILE A 100 0.29 4.50 4.74
CA ILE A 100 1.49 4.52 3.91
C ILE A 100 1.58 5.87 3.22
N LEU A 101 2.76 6.47 3.32
CA LEU A 101 3.05 7.75 2.70
C LEU A 101 3.63 7.49 1.32
N VAL A 102 2.98 8.01 0.29
CA VAL A 102 3.35 7.77 -1.09
C VAL A 102 3.45 9.08 -1.86
N ASP A 103 4.10 9.05 -3.00
CA ASP A 103 4.28 10.25 -3.82
C ASP A 103 3.00 10.72 -4.47
N GLY A 104 2.07 9.84 -4.67
CA GLY A 104 0.77 10.20 -5.23
C GLY A 104 -0.04 8.98 -5.55
N VAL A 105 -1.34 9.18 -5.64
CA VAL A 105 -2.29 8.14 -6.05
C VAL A 105 -2.62 8.36 -7.53
N GLN A 106 -2.68 7.29 -8.29
CA GLN A 106 -2.99 7.40 -9.71
C GLN A 106 -4.45 7.10 -9.99
N ASP A 107 -4.88 5.88 -9.72
CA ASP A 107 -6.22 5.47 -10.16
C ASP A 107 -6.60 4.16 -9.46
N VAL A 108 -7.84 3.76 -9.67
CA VAL A 108 -8.31 2.41 -9.33
C VAL A 108 -8.38 1.63 -10.63
N SER A 109 -7.60 0.58 -10.71
CA SER A 109 -7.49 -0.22 -11.93
C SER A 109 -8.04 -1.61 -11.72
N ASN A 110 -8.70 -2.12 -12.75
CA ASN A 110 -9.10 -3.52 -12.77
C ASN A 110 -7.98 -4.31 -13.43
N ILE A 111 -7.49 -5.31 -12.74
CA ILE A 111 -6.44 -6.18 -13.26
C ILE A 111 -6.95 -7.60 -13.16
N ASP A 112 -7.22 -8.20 -14.31
CA ASP A 112 -7.74 -9.56 -14.36
C ASP A 112 -6.66 -10.55 -13.90
N ASP A 113 -7.10 -11.67 -13.35
CA ASP A 113 -6.18 -12.71 -12.90
C ASP A 113 -5.21 -13.12 -14.01
N ASP A 114 -5.69 -13.14 -15.26
CA ASP A 114 -4.83 -13.49 -16.38
C ASP A 114 -3.70 -12.51 -16.59
N CYS A 115 -3.86 -11.30 -16.13
CA CYS A 115 -2.87 -10.23 -16.27
C CYS A 115 -1.98 -10.11 -15.05
N ILE A 116 -2.17 -10.95 -14.05
CA ILE A 116 -1.34 -10.96 -12.85
C ILE A 116 -0.31 -12.06 -12.97
N LYS A 117 0.96 -11.68 -12.92
CA LYS A 117 2.07 -12.60 -13.14
C LYS A 117 2.96 -12.62 -11.91
N GLU A 118 3.74 -13.68 -11.79
CA GLU A 118 4.74 -13.72 -10.73
C GLU A 118 5.83 -12.68 -11.01
N PRO A 119 6.41 -12.11 -9.96
CA PRO A 119 7.51 -11.17 -10.17
C PRO A 119 8.67 -11.89 -10.84
N PRO A 120 9.40 -11.18 -11.72
CA PRO A 120 10.56 -11.81 -12.34
C PRO A 120 11.57 -12.21 -11.28
N LYS A 121 12.14 -13.39 -11.48
CA LYS A 121 13.21 -13.83 -10.59
C LYS A 121 14.50 -13.22 -11.10
N THR A 122 15.02 -12.31 -10.31
CA THR A 122 16.31 -11.72 -10.62
C THR A 122 17.29 -12.10 -9.52
N THR A 123 18.55 -11.92 -9.80
CA THR A 123 19.58 -12.23 -8.82
C THR A 123 19.91 -11.00 -7.98
N GLY A 124 20.52 -11.23 -6.84
CA GLY A 124 21.03 -10.13 -6.03
C GLY A 124 19.97 -9.43 -5.22
N ASN A 125 19.86 -8.15 -5.44
CA ASN A 125 19.03 -7.30 -4.58
C ASN A 125 17.54 -7.63 -4.64
N ALA A 126 17.09 -8.25 -5.70
CA ALA A 126 15.68 -8.60 -5.80
C ALA A 126 15.24 -9.55 -4.71
N MET A 127 16.17 -10.34 -4.20
CA MET A 127 15.85 -11.28 -3.14
C MET A 127 15.53 -10.61 -1.82
N LYS A 128 15.93 -9.36 -1.66
CA LYS A 128 15.67 -8.61 -0.44
C LYS A 128 14.31 -7.93 -0.45
N ASN A 129 13.67 -7.92 -1.61
CA ASN A 129 12.42 -7.19 -1.76
C ASN A 129 11.25 -8.17 -1.78
N ASN A 130 10.76 -8.49 -0.59
CA ASN A 130 9.60 -9.36 -0.44
C ASN A 130 8.29 -8.61 -0.50
N PHE A 131 8.33 -7.30 -0.76
CA PHE A 131 7.13 -6.48 -0.71
C PHE A 131 6.24 -6.69 -1.92
N ILE A 132 6.80 -7.15 -3.01
CA ILE A 132 6.07 -7.32 -4.27
C ILE A 132 5.67 -8.78 -4.39
N LYS A 133 4.36 -9.02 -4.38
CA LYS A 133 3.85 -10.39 -4.49
C LYS A 133 3.53 -10.78 -5.92
N ALA A 134 3.33 -9.80 -6.79
CA ALA A 134 2.94 -10.07 -8.16
C ALA A 134 3.16 -8.83 -9.00
N VAL A 135 3.02 -9.00 -10.31
CA VAL A 135 3.12 -7.91 -11.26
C VAL A 135 1.83 -7.93 -12.08
N GLY A 136 1.16 -6.79 -12.13
CA GLY A 136 -0.05 -6.65 -12.92
C GLY A 136 0.19 -5.82 -14.15
N VAL A 137 -0.38 -6.26 -15.27
CA VAL A 137 -0.29 -5.55 -16.53
C VAL A 137 -1.68 -5.02 -16.88
N SER A 138 -1.78 -3.72 -17.04
CA SER A 138 -3.05 -3.08 -17.34
C SER A 138 -2.81 -1.98 -18.35
N GLY A 139 -3.44 -2.10 -19.52
CA GLY A 139 -3.35 -1.06 -20.54
C GLY A 139 -1.95 -0.76 -21.01
N GLY A 140 -1.07 -1.77 -21.01
CA GLY A 140 0.32 -1.58 -21.39
C GLY A 140 1.23 -1.14 -20.27
N ASP A 141 0.67 -0.79 -19.13
CA ASP A 141 1.45 -0.40 -17.96
C ASP A 141 1.67 -1.58 -17.04
N VAL A 142 2.83 -1.62 -16.42
CA VAL A 142 3.18 -2.65 -15.46
C VAL A 142 3.14 -2.04 -14.07
N LYS A 143 2.37 -2.67 -13.19
CA LYS A 143 2.26 -2.23 -11.79
C LYS A 143 2.79 -3.34 -10.89
N GLN A 144 3.57 -2.95 -9.91
CA GLN A 144 4.07 -3.91 -8.93
C GLN A 144 3.07 -4.01 -7.79
N LEU A 145 2.48 -5.19 -7.63
CA LEU A 145 1.42 -5.39 -6.64
C LEU A 145 2.06 -5.76 -5.32
N ILE A 146 1.80 -4.95 -4.30
CA ILE A 146 2.47 -5.12 -3.02
C ILE A 146 1.70 -6.07 -2.11
N ASP A 147 2.46 -6.71 -1.23
CA ASP A 147 1.93 -7.52 -0.15
C ASP A 147 1.94 -6.65 1.10
N VAL A 148 0.76 -6.18 1.52
CA VAL A 148 0.67 -5.24 2.62
C VAL A 148 1.22 -5.82 3.92
N TYR A 149 1.06 -7.11 4.14
CA TYR A 149 1.54 -7.73 5.36
C TYR A 149 3.07 -7.68 5.43
N THR A 150 3.73 -7.89 4.31
CA THR A 150 5.19 -7.83 4.27
C THR A 150 5.70 -6.42 4.49
N VAL A 151 4.97 -5.43 3.96
CA VAL A 151 5.35 -4.03 4.14
C VAL A 151 5.39 -3.66 5.62
N PHE A 152 4.41 -4.14 6.37
CA PHE A 152 4.30 -3.80 7.79
C PHE A 152 4.93 -4.85 8.69
N GLU A 153 5.52 -5.87 8.13
CA GLU A 153 6.18 -6.90 8.92
C GLU A 153 7.34 -6.30 9.69
N VAL A 154 7.30 -6.48 11.00
CA VAL A 154 8.38 -6.03 11.87
C VAL A 154 9.32 -7.21 12.07
N ASP A 155 10.60 -6.97 11.89
CA ASP A 155 11.59 -8.00 12.13
C ASP A 155 11.65 -8.30 13.63
N VAL A 156 10.95 -9.35 14.01
CA VAL A 156 10.82 -9.68 15.42
C VAL A 156 12.10 -10.24 16.01
N GLY A 157 13.00 -10.66 15.17
CA GLY A 157 14.26 -11.21 15.62
C GLY A 157 15.30 -10.19 16.05
N GLU A 158 14.98 -8.96 15.98
CA GLU A 158 15.92 -7.90 16.33
C GLU A 158 16.02 -7.63 17.78
#